data_239c8e37691f547fee7be7edff99e541
#
_entry.id   239c8e37691f547fee7be7edff99e541
#
_cell.length_a   1.000
_cell.length_b   1.000
_cell.length_c   1.000
_cell.angle_alpha   90.00
_cell.angle_beta   90.00
_cell.angle_gamma   90.00
#
_symmetry.space_group_name_H-M   'P 1'
#
loop_
_entity.id
_entity.type
_entity.pdbx_description
1 polymer ?
#
loop_
_entity_poly.entity_id
_entity_poly.type
_entity_poly.pdbx_seq_one_letter_code
_entity_poly.pdbx_strand_id
1 'polypeptide(L)'
;MTSQKDFKRIVRGRMRKTGESYTAARATLLRKPLRAVPAAQPEPAPAAPDYAKLAGMSDAAIKAKTGCDWASWVFALDYKKAHTWSHREIAEYVREQHDVPDWWCQAVTVGYERIKGLREIGQRRGGGFEANRSKTVAVPVRSLYRAFADGRVRKRWLPDVKLTVRKATPDKSVRITWPDDTSVEVWLTAKGTGKASVAVAHRKLATRADALRLKDWWGDRLETMAGVLTNGRAKR
;
A
#
# COMPACT_ATOMS: atom_id res chain seq x y z
N MET A 1 -59.77 -5.83 -28.42
CA MET A 1 -59.21 -7.06 -29.03
C MET A 1 -59.71 -7.16 -30.43
N THR A 2 -58.85 -6.94 -31.43
CA THR A 2 -59.21 -7.04 -32.85
C THR A 2 -59.46 -8.51 -33.18
N SER A 3 -60.66 -8.85 -33.68
CA SER A 3 -61.00 -10.26 -33.93
C SER A 3 -60.07 -10.84 -35.00
N GLN A 4 -59.79 -12.17 -34.97
CA GLN A 4 -58.94 -12.86 -35.95
C GLN A 4 -59.41 -12.61 -37.40
N LYS A 5 -60.71 -12.35 -37.64
CA LYS A 5 -61.32 -12.05 -38.93
C LYS A 5 -60.83 -10.68 -39.47
N ASP A 6 -60.78 -9.65 -38.59
CA ASP A 6 -60.34 -8.33 -38.98
C ASP A 6 -58.87 -8.30 -39.30
N PHE A 7 -58.05 -9.03 -38.56
CA PHE A 7 -56.60 -9.14 -38.87
C PHE A 7 -56.32 -9.80 -40.21
N LYS A 8 -57.04 -10.86 -40.53
CA LYS A 8 -56.97 -11.50 -41.88
C LYS A 8 -57.34 -10.57 -42.99
N ARG A 9 -58.33 -9.67 -42.78
CA ARG A 9 -58.76 -8.67 -43.77
C ARG A 9 -57.66 -7.63 -44.00
N ILE A 10 -56.99 -7.18 -42.97
CA ILE A 10 -55.87 -6.24 -43.05
C ILE A 10 -54.70 -6.86 -43.81
N VAL A 11 -54.31 -8.11 -43.46
CA VAL A 11 -53.24 -8.84 -44.18
C VAL A 11 -53.53 -8.95 -45.68
N ARG A 12 -54.78 -9.34 -46.06
CA ARG A 12 -55.16 -9.47 -47.48
C ARG A 12 -55.23 -8.11 -48.16
N GLY A 13 -55.57 -7.03 -47.47
CA GLY A 13 -55.52 -5.65 -47.98
C GLY A 13 -54.11 -5.19 -48.31
N ARG A 14 -53.14 -5.55 -47.50
CA ARG A 14 -51.74 -5.28 -47.74
C ARG A 14 -51.21 -6.09 -48.92
N MET A 15 -51.49 -7.40 -49.01
CA MET A 15 -51.12 -8.23 -50.14
C MET A 15 -51.57 -7.64 -51.50
N ARG A 16 -52.78 -7.12 -51.56
CA ARG A 16 -53.30 -6.50 -52.80
C ARG A 16 -52.57 -5.19 -53.15
N LYS A 17 -52.08 -4.44 -52.19
CA LYS A 17 -51.36 -3.18 -52.40
C LYS A 17 -49.87 -3.38 -52.72
N THR A 18 -49.22 -4.41 -52.14
CA THR A 18 -47.77 -4.55 -52.17
C THR A 18 -47.30 -5.75 -53.01
N GLY A 19 -48.22 -6.66 -53.41
CA GLY A 19 -47.84 -7.90 -54.12
C GLY A 19 -47.14 -8.95 -53.25
N GLU A 20 -47.05 -8.71 -51.95
CA GLU A 20 -46.38 -9.62 -50.99
C GLU A 20 -47.20 -10.90 -50.77
N SER A 21 -46.52 -12.02 -50.45
CA SER A 21 -47.19 -13.23 -50.00
C SER A 21 -47.91 -13.05 -48.66
N TYR A 22 -48.92 -13.89 -48.38
CA TYR A 22 -49.69 -13.82 -47.13
C TYR A 22 -48.77 -13.91 -45.91
N THR A 23 -47.80 -14.79 -45.99
CA THR A 23 -46.81 -14.98 -44.86
C THR A 23 -45.94 -13.74 -44.65
N ALA A 24 -45.47 -13.10 -45.73
CA ALA A 24 -44.67 -11.86 -45.66
C ALA A 24 -45.50 -10.69 -45.14
N ALA A 25 -46.70 -10.48 -45.68
CA ALA A 25 -47.63 -9.42 -45.26
C ALA A 25 -48.05 -9.59 -43.77
N ARG A 26 -48.29 -10.82 -43.34
CA ARG A 26 -48.61 -11.17 -41.94
C ARG A 26 -47.40 -10.92 -41.02
N ALA A 27 -46.21 -11.33 -41.43
CA ALA A 27 -44.98 -11.12 -40.63
C ALA A 27 -44.70 -9.62 -40.44
N THR A 28 -44.88 -8.82 -41.48
CA THR A 28 -44.68 -7.36 -41.38
C THR A 28 -45.71 -6.65 -40.51
N LEU A 29 -46.97 -7.09 -40.53
CA LEU A 29 -48.01 -6.53 -39.66
C LEU A 29 -47.92 -7.01 -38.20
N LEU A 30 -47.31 -8.17 -37.97
CA LEU A 30 -47.00 -8.66 -36.62
C LEU A 30 -45.69 -8.12 -36.05
N ARG A 31 -44.79 -7.60 -36.90
CA ARG A 31 -43.63 -6.82 -36.40
C ARG A 31 -44.18 -5.55 -35.75
N LYS A 32 -44.43 -5.61 -34.44
CA LYS A 32 -44.52 -4.44 -33.62
C LYS A 32 -43.24 -3.64 -33.88
N PRO A 33 -43.29 -2.34 -34.21
CA PRO A 33 -42.08 -1.55 -34.22
C PRO A 33 -41.53 -1.70 -32.81
N LEU A 34 -40.39 -2.35 -32.65
CA LEU A 34 -39.58 -2.24 -31.44
C LEU A 34 -39.35 -0.74 -31.30
N ARG A 35 -40.13 -0.10 -30.40
CA ARG A 35 -39.84 1.24 -29.97
C ARG A 35 -38.37 1.17 -29.59
N ALA A 36 -37.52 1.88 -30.34
CA ALA A 36 -36.11 1.97 -30.02
C ALA A 36 -36.05 2.45 -28.58
N VAL A 37 -35.85 1.53 -27.67
CA VAL A 37 -35.40 1.88 -26.32
C VAL A 37 -34.08 2.58 -26.61
N PRO A 38 -33.89 3.84 -26.20
CA PRO A 38 -32.58 4.45 -26.31
C PRO A 38 -31.63 3.42 -25.69
N ALA A 39 -30.65 2.96 -26.46
CA ALA A 39 -29.63 2.10 -25.90
C ALA A 39 -29.12 2.83 -24.67
N ALA A 40 -29.46 2.32 -23.48
CA ALA A 40 -28.83 2.77 -22.26
C ALA A 40 -27.36 2.64 -22.57
N GLN A 41 -26.65 3.76 -22.64
CA GLN A 41 -25.20 3.73 -22.73
C GLN A 41 -24.79 2.81 -21.59
N PRO A 42 -24.01 1.75 -21.82
CA PRO A 42 -23.52 0.93 -20.74
C PRO A 42 -22.87 1.92 -19.75
N GLU A 43 -23.38 1.96 -18.54
CA GLU A 43 -22.68 2.70 -17.47
C GLU A 43 -21.23 2.27 -17.55
N PRO A 44 -20.27 3.22 -17.57
CA PRO A 44 -18.87 2.86 -17.65
C PRO A 44 -18.62 1.85 -16.54
N ALA A 45 -18.20 0.63 -16.92
CA ALA A 45 -17.85 -0.41 -15.97
C ALA A 45 -16.94 0.24 -14.91
N PRO A 46 -17.17 -0.02 -13.60
CA PRO A 46 -16.38 0.60 -12.56
C PRO A 46 -14.90 0.42 -12.91
N ALA A 47 -14.17 1.52 -12.97
CA ALA A 47 -12.76 1.52 -13.37
C ALA A 47 -12.05 0.41 -12.57
N ALA A 48 -11.33 -0.47 -13.27
CA ALA A 48 -10.60 -1.55 -12.61
C ALA A 48 -9.73 -0.97 -11.49
N PRO A 49 -9.68 -1.60 -10.31
CA PRO A 49 -8.90 -1.08 -9.18
C PRO A 49 -7.44 -0.83 -9.61
N ASP A 50 -6.89 0.30 -9.25
CA ASP A 50 -5.47 0.61 -9.43
C ASP A 50 -4.64 -0.26 -8.46
N TYR A 51 -4.38 -1.49 -8.87
CA TYR A 51 -3.63 -2.45 -8.06
C TYR A 51 -2.20 -1.98 -7.76
N ALA A 52 -1.55 -1.26 -8.67
CA ALA A 52 -0.21 -0.73 -8.44
C ALA A 52 -0.18 0.28 -7.28
N LYS A 53 -1.18 1.15 -7.22
CA LYS A 53 -1.36 2.11 -6.12
C LYS A 53 -1.68 1.40 -4.80
N LEU A 54 -2.56 0.42 -4.82
CA LEU A 54 -2.92 -0.36 -3.63
C LEU A 54 -1.74 -1.17 -3.11
N ALA A 55 -1.02 -1.86 -3.98
CA ALA A 55 0.18 -2.61 -3.63
C ALA A 55 1.32 -1.71 -3.13
N GLY A 56 1.37 -0.46 -3.61
CA GLY A 56 2.48 0.47 -3.35
C GLY A 56 3.73 0.16 -4.17
N MET A 57 3.57 -0.47 -5.34
CA MET A 57 4.62 -0.80 -6.29
C MET A 57 4.04 -0.83 -7.71
N SER A 58 4.75 -0.27 -8.69
CA SER A 58 4.27 -0.22 -10.07
C SER A 58 4.20 -1.59 -10.75
N ASP A 59 3.26 -1.76 -11.68
CA ASP A 59 3.16 -2.96 -12.52
C ASP A 59 4.44 -3.24 -13.31
N ALA A 60 5.08 -2.20 -13.82
CA ALA A 60 6.34 -2.35 -14.55
C ALA A 60 7.45 -2.97 -13.66
N ALA A 61 7.55 -2.53 -12.40
CA ALA A 61 8.56 -3.03 -11.48
C ALA A 61 8.34 -4.50 -11.10
N ILE A 62 7.10 -4.87 -10.76
CA ILE A 62 6.79 -6.26 -10.39
C ILE A 62 6.90 -7.18 -11.59
N LYS A 63 6.38 -6.79 -12.76
CA LYS A 63 6.41 -7.58 -13.99
C LYS A 63 7.83 -7.84 -14.48
N ALA A 64 8.71 -6.85 -14.41
CA ALA A 64 10.11 -7.00 -14.83
C ALA A 64 10.89 -8.06 -14.03
N LYS A 65 10.42 -8.41 -12.83
CA LYS A 65 11.11 -9.31 -11.90
C LYS A 65 10.39 -10.63 -11.65
N THR A 66 9.10 -10.67 -11.89
CA THR A 66 8.27 -11.86 -11.64
C THR A 66 7.58 -12.38 -12.91
N GLY A 67 7.69 -11.66 -14.03
CA GLY A 67 7.01 -11.98 -15.28
C GLY A 67 5.52 -11.59 -15.32
N CYS A 68 4.90 -11.29 -14.17
CA CYS A 68 3.47 -11.02 -14.01
C CYS A 68 3.21 -9.63 -13.44
N ASP A 69 2.19 -8.93 -13.95
CA ASP A 69 1.67 -7.69 -13.36
C ASP A 69 0.73 -7.97 -12.18
N TRP A 70 0.28 -6.92 -11.50
CA TRP A 70 -0.57 -7.07 -10.33
C TRP A 70 -1.91 -7.73 -10.63
N ALA A 71 -2.51 -7.45 -11.78
CA ALA A 71 -3.78 -8.08 -12.17
C ALA A 71 -3.62 -9.59 -12.29
N SER A 72 -2.54 -10.06 -12.91
CA SER A 72 -2.20 -11.48 -13.04
C SER A 72 -1.93 -12.12 -11.68
N TRP A 73 -1.20 -11.45 -10.78
CA TRP A 73 -0.94 -11.94 -9.42
C TRP A 73 -2.22 -12.03 -8.59
N VAL A 74 -3.07 -11.01 -8.65
CA VAL A 74 -4.37 -11.03 -7.95
C VAL A 74 -5.23 -12.17 -8.45
N PHE A 75 -5.34 -12.35 -9.76
CA PHE A 75 -6.09 -13.46 -10.35
C PHE A 75 -5.57 -14.83 -9.89
N ALA A 76 -4.26 -15.06 -9.97
CA ALA A 76 -3.65 -16.34 -9.59
C ALA A 76 -3.86 -16.67 -8.09
N LEU A 77 -3.65 -15.69 -7.22
CA LEU A 77 -3.79 -15.86 -5.77
C LEU A 77 -5.25 -15.95 -5.33
N ASP A 78 -6.16 -15.19 -5.96
CA ASP A 78 -7.61 -15.27 -5.69
C ASP A 78 -8.18 -16.62 -6.13
N TYR A 79 -7.73 -17.16 -7.27
CA TYR A 79 -8.12 -18.50 -7.72
C TYR A 79 -7.81 -19.57 -6.67
N LYS A 80 -6.73 -19.41 -5.93
CA LYS A 80 -6.35 -20.29 -4.80
C LYS A 80 -6.99 -19.90 -3.47
N LYS A 81 -7.81 -18.85 -3.43
CA LYS A 81 -8.37 -18.27 -2.20
C LYS A 81 -7.29 -17.85 -1.19
N ALA A 82 -6.15 -17.38 -1.68
CA ALA A 82 -4.99 -17.04 -0.85
C ALA A 82 -5.25 -15.90 0.15
N HIS A 83 -6.34 -15.14 -0.01
CA HIS A 83 -6.77 -14.15 0.98
C HIS A 83 -7.14 -14.77 2.35
N THR A 84 -7.33 -16.10 2.42
CA THR A 84 -7.57 -16.83 3.67
C THR A 84 -6.29 -17.40 4.28
N TRP A 85 -5.16 -17.31 3.58
CA TRP A 85 -3.90 -17.90 3.99
C TRP A 85 -3.09 -16.94 4.86
N SER A 86 -2.17 -17.50 5.63
CA SER A 86 -1.17 -16.70 6.33
C SER A 86 -0.17 -16.10 5.33
N HIS A 87 0.48 -15.01 5.72
CA HIS A 87 1.56 -14.41 4.93
C HIS A 87 2.64 -15.43 4.49
N ARG A 88 2.96 -16.37 5.38
CA ARG A 88 3.96 -17.41 5.10
C ARG A 88 3.50 -18.35 3.99
N GLU A 89 2.27 -18.84 4.06
CA GLU A 89 1.70 -19.73 3.06
C GLU A 89 1.64 -19.08 1.68
N ILE A 90 1.26 -17.79 1.61
CA ILE A 90 1.26 -17.05 0.35
C ILE A 90 2.69 -16.95 -0.21
N ALA A 91 3.67 -16.58 0.62
CA ALA A 91 5.05 -16.42 0.18
C ALA A 91 5.70 -17.75 -0.26
N GLU A 92 5.40 -18.85 0.44
CA GLU A 92 5.84 -20.21 0.07
C GLU A 92 5.22 -20.62 -1.26
N TYR A 93 3.91 -20.42 -1.44
CA TYR A 93 3.22 -20.72 -2.69
C TYR A 93 3.82 -19.94 -3.88
N VAL A 94 4.03 -18.62 -3.74
CA VAL A 94 4.62 -17.80 -4.79
C VAL A 94 6.03 -18.30 -5.15
N ARG A 95 6.84 -18.67 -4.17
CA ARG A 95 8.18 -19.20 -4.39
C ARG A 95 8.17 -20.54 -5.12
N GLU A 96 7.36 -21.49 -4.64
CA GLU A 96 7.37 -22.87 -5.10
C GLU A 96 6.69 -23.08 -6.45
N GLN A 97 5.62 -22.30 -6.72
CA GLN A 97 4.81 -22.49 -7.92
C GLN A 97 5.20 -21.57 -9.07
N HIS A 98 5.95 -20.49 -8.81
CA HIS A 98 6.24 -19.47 -9.82
C HIS A 98 7.74 -19.15 -9.97
N ASP A 99 8.62 -19.89 -9.30
CA ASP A 99 10.09 -19.72 -9.35
C ASP A 99 10.54 -18.24 -9.18
N VAL A 100 9.90 -17.55 -8.26
CA VAL A 100 10.17 -16.14 -7.99
C VAL A 100 11.26 -16.02 -6.92
N PRO A 101 12.29 -15.16 -7.09
CA PRO A 101 13.33 -14.97 -6.08
C PRO A 101 12.75 -14.51 -4.72
N ASP A 102 13.34 -14.95 -3.62
CA ASP A 102 12.83 -14.78 -2.24
C ASP A 102 12.35 -13.37 -1.90
N TRP A 103 13.12 -12.34 -2.28
CA TRP A 103 12.71 -10.95 -2.04
C TRP A 103 11.43 -10.58 -2.78
N TRP A 104 11.29 -11.06 -4.03
CA TRP A 104 10.14 -10.78 -4.86
C TRP A 104 8.91 -11.59 -4.43
N CYS A 105 9.08 -12.79 -3.87
CA CYS A 105 8.00 -13.52 -3.20
C CYS A 105 7.39 -12.68 -2.07
N GLN A 106 8.24 -12.07 -1.25
CA GLN A 106 7.78 -11.17 -0.19
C GLN A 106 7.08 -9.91 -0.77
N ALA A 107 7.60 -9.35 -1.86
CA ALA A 107 7.01 -8.18 -2.51
C ALA A 107 5.61 -8.48 -3.07
N VAL A 108 5.43 -9.62 -3.78
CA VAL A 108 4.14 -10.10 -4.28
C VAL A 108 3.17 -10.33 -3.13
N THR A 109 3.59 -11.05 -2.09
CA THR A 109 2.76 -11.35 -0.92
C THR A 109 2.26 -10.08 -0.23
N VAL A 110 3.17 -9.15 0.07
CA VAL A 110 2.82 -7.87 0.71
C VAL A 110 1.90 -7.03 -0.18
N GLY A 111 2.17 -6.99 -1.48
CA GLY A 111 1.32 -6.26 -2.44
C GLY A 111 -0.08 -6.85 -2.51
N TYR A 112 -0.20 -8.17 -2.60
CA TYR A 112 -1.48 -8.86 -2.57
C TYR A 112 -2.26 -8.62 -1.27
N GLU A 113 -1.62 -8.75 -0.11
CA GLU A 113 -2.23 -8.46 1.18
C GLU A 113 -2.80 -7.03 1.24
N ARG A 114 -2.08 -6.05 0.68
CA ARG A 114 -2.52 -4.65 0.60
C ARG A 114 -3.71 -4.48 -0.34
N ILE A 115 -3.66 -5.08 -1.53
CA ILE A 115 -4.76 -5.05 -2.51
C ILE A 115 -6.04 -5.64 -1.91
N LYS A 116 -5.92 -6.71 -1.13
CA LYS A 116 -7.05 -7.36 -0.45
C LYS A 116 -7.47 -6.69 0.87
N GLY A 117 -6.82 -5.59 1.27
CA GLY A 117 -7.12 -4.89 2.53
C GLY A 117 -6.71 -5.65 3.80
N LEU A 118 -5.94 -6.73 3.67
CA LEU A 118 -5.43 -7.52 4.79
C LEU A 118 -4.26 -6.84 5.51
N ARG A 119 -3.67 -5.81 4.88
CA ARG A 119 -2.52 -5.08 5.38
C ARG A 119 -2.49 -3.66 4.86
N GLU A 120 -2.19 -2.69 5.72
CA GLU A 120 -1.99 -1.31 5.31
C GLU A 120 -0.55 -1.04 4.82
N ILE A 121 -0.40 0.02 4.00
CA ILE A 121 0.93 0.48 3.58
C ILE A 121 1.73 0.95 4.79
N GLY A 122 2.90 0.35 4.99
CA GLY A 122 3.77 0.64 6.14
C GLY A 122 3.48 -0.18 7.39
N GLN A 123 2.43 -1.00 7.41
CA GLN A 123 2.13 -1.92 8.50
C GLN A 123 3.14 -3.06 8.57
N ARG A 124 3.58 -3.38 9.78
CA ARG A 124 4.51 -4.49 10.05
C ARG A 124 3.79 -5.83 10.10
N ARG A 125 4.55 -6.91 9.86
CA ARG A 125 4.06 -8.26 10.11
C ARG A 125 3.69 -8.41 11.60
N GLY A 126 2.50 -8.87 11.88
CA GLY A 126 1.97 -8.97 13.25
C GLY A 126 1.28 -7.70 13.75
N GLY A 127 0.96 -6.77 12.85
CA GLY A 127 0.27 -5.53 13.16
C GLY A 127 1.20 -4.39 13.60
N GLY A 128 0.63 -3.23 13.79
CA GLY A 128 1.34 -2.02 14.20
C GLY A 128 2.21 -1.39 13.09
N PHE A 129 2.67 -0.19 13.39
CA PHE A 129 3.45 0.64 12.46
C PHE A 129 4.77 1.04 13.10
N GLU A 130 5.68 1.58 12.28
CA GLU A 130 6.93 2.16 12.79
C GLU A 130 7.29 3.44 12.03
N ALA A 131 7.90 4.38 12.75
CA ALA A 131 8.49 5.59 12.20
C ALA A 131 10.01 5.45 12.16
N ASN A 132 10.57 5.51 10.96
CA ASN A 132 12.01 5.43 10.74
C ASN A 132 12.56 6.78 10.28
N ARG A 133 13.64 7.22 10.92
CA ARG A 133 14.42 8.40 10.50
C ARG A 133 15.90 8.17 10.72
N SER A 134 16.70 8.74 9.84
CA SER A 134 18.15 8.72 9.99
C SER A 134 18.75 10.09 9.67
N LYS A 135 19.90 10.37 10.29
CA LYS A 135 20.68 11.57 10.04
C LYS A 135 22.16 11.29 10.18
N THR A 136 22.92 11.88 9.29
CA THR A 136 24.38 11.90 9.39
C THR A 136 24.82 13.24 9.96
N VAL A 137 25.69 13.22 10.96
CA VAL A 137 26.16 14.41 11.69
C VAL A 137 27.70 14.45 11.67
N ALA A 138 28.28 15.64 11.56
CA ALA A 138 29.72 15.84 11.56
C ALA A 138 30.32 15.83 12.99
N VAL A 139 30.09 14.70 13.68
CA VAL A 139 30.63 14.44 15.03
C VAL A 139 31.05 12.97 15.14
N PRO A 140 31.99 12.62 16.04
CA PRO A 140 32.32 11.24 16.34
C PRO A 140 31.11 10.44 16.83
N VAL A 141 31.07 9.14 16.55
CA VAL A 141 29.97 8.24 16.96
C VAL A 141 29.70 8.29 18.47
N ARG A 142 30.74 8.44 19.27
CA ARG A 142 30.63 8.58 20.73
C ARG A 142 29.81 9.81 21.17
N SER A 143 29.86 10.90 20.40
CA SER A 143 29.03 12.10 20.66
C SER A 143 27.56 11.82 20.40
N LEU A 144 27.22 11.09 19.35
CA LEU A 144 25.86 10.61 19.08
C LEU A 144 25.38 9.65 20.17
N TYR A 145 26.24 8.71 20.57
CA TYR A 145 25.91 7.79 21.67
C TYR A 145 25.55 8.54 22.95
N ARG A 146 26.40 9.49 23.38
CA ARG A 146 26.13 10.30 24.57
C ARG A 146 24.86 11.14 24.45
N ALA A 147 24.53 11.63 23.27
CA ALA A 147 23.30 12.39 23.04
C ALA A 147 22.03 11.57 23.37
N PHE A 148 22.04 10.27 23.20
CA PHE A 148 20.91 9.41 23.53
C PHE A 148 21.03 8.76 24.89
N ALA A 149 22.21 8.30 25.29
CA ALA A 149 22.41 7.53 26.52
C ALA A 149 22.47 8.43 27.77
N ASP A 150 23.15 9.59 27.68
CA ASP A 150 23.33 10.52 28.79
C ASP A 150 22.12 11.45 28.93
N GLY A 151 21.43 11.37 30.07
CA GLY A 151 20.24 12.18 30.35
C GLY A 151 20.48 13.69 30.36
N ARG A 152 21.67 14.16 30.77
CA ARG A 152 22.02 15.59 30.77
C ARG A 152 22.21 16.11 29.35
N VAL A 153 22.88 15.34 28.49
CA VAL A 153 23.09 15.71 27.07
C VAL A 153 21.76 15.61 26.32
N ARG A 154 20.98 14.58 26.58
CA ARG A 154 19.68 14.36 25.94
C ARG A 154 18.69 15.49 26.21
N LYS A 155 18.60 16.00 27.43
CA LYS A 155 17.73 17.13 27.80
C LYS A 155 17.98 18.40 26.98
N ARG A 156 19.14 18.57 26.40
CA ARG A 156 19.48 19.76 25.60
C ARG A 156 18.75 19.80 24.24
N TRP A 157 18.33 18.66 23.72
CA TRP A 157 17.67 18.55 22.43
C TRP A 157 16.30 17.81 22.51
N LEU A 158 16.04 17.14 23.63
CA LEU A 158 14.80 16.42 23.90
C LEU A 158 14.36 16.70 25.37
N PRO A 159 14.01 17.96 25.70
CA PRO A 159 13.73 18.35 27.08
C PRO A 159 12.41 17.77 27.63
N ASP A 160 11.38 17.68 26.76
CA ASP A 160 10.00 17.47 27.18
C ASP A 160 9.58 16.00 27.21
N VAL A 161 10.51 15.06 26.97
CA VAL A 161 10.19 13.63 26.91
C VAL A 161 10.77 12.87 28.09
N LYS A 162 9.89 12.32 28.91
CA LYS A 162 10.24 11.38 30.00
C LYS A 162 10.34 9.97 29.41
N LEU A 163 11.54 9.54 29.09
CA LEU A 163 11.81 8.22 28.52
C LEU A 163 12.73 7.39 29.42
N THR A 164 12.66 6.06 29.29
CA THR A 164 13.52 5.12 30.02
C THR A 164 14.49 4.43 29.05
N VAL A 165 15.79 4.57 29.29
CA VAL A 165 16.81 3.81 28.56
C VAL A 165 16.88 2.41 29.15
N ARG A 166 16.46 1.39 28.39
CA ARG A 166 16.48 -0.01 28.83
C ARG A 166 17.83 -0.69 28.63
N LYS A 167 18.47 -0.38 27.50
CA LYS A 167 19.79 -0.95 27.16
C LYS A 167 20.56 0.06 26.31
N ALA A 168 21.82 0.23 26.65
CA ALA A 168 22.74 1.07 25.88
C ALA A 168 24.03 0.28 25.63
N THR A 169 24.38 0.11 24.34
CA THR A 169 25.65 -0.48 23.91
C THR A 169 26.53 0.63 23.39
N PRO A 170 27.68 0.90 24.02
CA PRO A 170 28.55 2.02 23.66
C PRO A 170 28.83 2.08 22.17
N ASP A 171 28.65 3.26 21.58
CA ASP A 171 28.91 3.60 20.19
C ASP A 171 28.19 2.76 19.13
N LYS A 172 27.24 1.88 19.57
CA LYS A 172 26.47 0.99 18.68
C LYS A 172 24.98 1.24 18.70
N SER A 173 24.34 1.18 19.89
CA SER A 173 22.88 1.27 19.95
C SER A 173 22.36 1.71 21.31
N VAL A 174 21.14 2.28 21.30
CA VAL A 174 20.37 2.59 22.50
C VAL A 174 18.94 2.13 22.32
N ARG A 175 18.39 1.38 23.30
CA ARG A 175 17.00 0.94 23.32
C ARG A 175 16.25 1.68 24.41
N ILE A 176 15.13 2.25 24.05
CA ILE A 176 14.36 3.18 24.88
C ILE A 176 12.92 2.70 24.97
N THR A 177 12.31 2.80 26.15
CA THR A 177 10.86 2.78 26.32
C THR A 177 10.36 4.22 26.32
N TRP A 178 9.40 4.49 25.48
CA TRP A 178 8.74 5.79 25.33
C TRP A 178 7.66 5.96 26.41
N PRO A 179 7.18 7.18 26.71
CA PRO A 179 6.17 7.41 27.76
C PRO A 179 4.82 6.68 27.55
N ASP A 180 4.49 6.31 26.34
CA ASP A 180 3.28 5.57 25.93
C ASP A 180 3.53 4.05 25.76
N ASP A 181 4.61 3.53 26.36
CA ASP A 181 5.06 2.14 26.27
C ASP A 181 5.46 1.66 24.86
N THR A 182 5.49 2.56 23.88
CA THR A 182 6.09 2.27 22.58
C THR A 182 7.60 2.13 22.73
N SER A 183 8.26 1.54 21.73
CA SER A 183 9.69 1.29 21.79
C SER A 183 10.47 2.07 20.75
N VAL A 184 11.58 2.67 21.17
CA VAL A 184 12.51 3.36 20.27
C VAL A 184 13.84 2.62 20.26
N GLU A 185 14.30 2.24 19.08
CA GLU A 185 15.62 1.68 18.85
C GLU A 185 16.46 2.68 18.06
N VAL A 186 17.66 2.92 18.58
CA VAL A 186 18.64 3.84 17.98
C VAL A 186 19.86 3.03 17.60
N TRP A 187 20.27 3.11 16.34
CA TRP A 187 21.53 2.54 15.85
C TRP A 187 22.47 3.64 15.42
N LEU A 188 23.73 3.44 15.75
CA LEU A 188 24.80 4.39 15.52
C LEU A 188 25.88 3.76 14.65
N THR A 189 26.30 4.45 13.61
CA THR A 189 27.32 3.96 12.68
C THR A 189 28.36 5.03 12.44
N ALA A 190 29.62 4.72 12.74
CA ALA A 190 30.73 5.60 12.38
C ALA A 190 30.89 5.67 10.87
N LYS A 191 31.11 6.88 10.36
CA LYS A 191 31.39 7.20 8.95
C LYS A 191 32.75 7.86 8.78
N GLY A 192 33.72 7.43 9.60
CA GLY A 192 35.03 8.02 9.78
C GLY A 192 35.22 8.64 11.15
N THR A 193 36.37 9.24 11.41
CA THR A 193 36.75 9.77 12.74
C THR A 193 35.93 10.96 13.24
N GLY A 194 35.43 11.79 12.32
CA GLY A 194 34.70 13.02 12.64
C GLY A 194 33.24 13.02 12.18
N LYS A 195 32.71 11.90 11.68
CA LYS A 195 31.37 11.83 11.10
C LYS A 195 30.71 10.52 11.49
N ALA A 196 29.43 10.57 11.85
CA ALA A 196 28.65 9.38 12.19
C ALA A 196 27.19 9.55 11.77
N SER A 197 26.50 8.44 11.59
CA SER A 197 25.06 8.42 11.34
C SER A 197 24.30 7.81 12.50
N VAL A 198 23.12 8.33 12.74
CA VAL A 198 22.12 7.79 13.64
C VAL A 198 20.90 7.35 12.83
N ALA A 199 20.37 6.17 13.14
CA ALA A 199 19.09 5.69 12.63
C ALA A 199 18.18 5.40 13.82
N VAL A 200 16.97 5.97 13.80
CA VAL A 200 15.95 5.79 14.83
C VAL A 200 14.79 5.03 14.23
N ALA A 201 14.34 3.97 14.90
CA ALA A 201 13.09 3.28 14.63
C ALA A 201 12.18 3.35 15.86
N HIS A 202 11.07 4.08 15.74
CA HIS A 202 10.03 4.14 16.75
C HIS A 202 8.95 3.12 16.39
N ARG A 203 8.81 2.10 17.20
CA ARG A 203 8.02 0.89 16.92
C ARG A 203 6.81 0.77 17.82
N LYS A 204 5.93 -0.17 17.49
CA LYS A 204 4.67 -0.47 18.19
C LYS A 204 3.65 0.67 18.10
N LEU A 205 3.68 1.43 17.03
CA LEU A 205 2.69 2.49 16.79
C LEU A 205 1.37 1.86 16.36
N ALA A 206 0.27 2.38 16.90
CA ALA A 206 -1.06 1.82 16.66
C ALA A 206 -1.56 2.12 15.24
N THR A 207 -1.28 3.33 14.73
CA THR A 207 -1.84 3.80 13.46
C THR A 207 -0.76 4.27 12.49
N ARG A 208 -1.11 4.26 11.19
CA ARG A 208 -0.28 4.87 10.15
C ARG A 208 -0.12 6.37 10.34
N ALA A 209 -1.16 7.05 10.83
CA ALA A 209 -1.12 8.49 11.10
C ALA A 209 -0.06 8.81 12.18
N ASP A 210 0.01 8.03 13.25
CA ASP A 210 1.05 8.18 14.27
C ASP A 210 2.45 7.96 13.70
N ALA A 211 2.61 6.95 12.84
CA ALA A 211 3.89 6.69 12.20
C ALA A 211 4.37 7.86 11.33
N LEU A 212 3.47 8.46 10.55
CA LEU A 212 3.78 9.64 9.73
C LEU A 212 4.12 10.84 10.62
N ARG A 213 3.29 11.16 11.59
CA ARG A 213 3.50 12.25 12.55
C ARG A 213 4.84 12.12 13.27
N LEU A 214 5.14 10.93 13.80
CA LEU A 214 6.39 10.67 14.50
C LEU A 214 7.61 10.65 13.58
N LYS A 215 7.44 10.25 12.32
CA LYS A 215 8.51 10.31 11.33
C LYS A 215 8.97 11.74 11.09
N ASP A 216 8.05 12.69 10.98
CA ASP A 216 8.36 14.11 10.79
C ASP A 216 8.91 14.72 12.08
N TRP A 217 8.28 14.43 13.21
CA TRP A 217 8.76 14.84 14.52
C TRP A 217 10.20 14.36 14.80
N TRP A 218 10.54 13.10 14.50
CA TRP A 218 11.92 12.62 14.60
C TRP A 218 12.88 13.35 13.64
N GLY A 219 12.40 13.75 12.47
CA GLY A 219 13.15 14.60 11.55
C GLY A 219 13.64 15.87 12.26
N ASP A 220 12.71 16.64 12.82
CA ASP A 220 12.97 17.90 13.52
C ASP A 220 13.86 17.71 14.77
N ARG A 221 13.62 16.68 15.53
CA ARG A 221 14.43 16.39 16.72
C ARG A 221 15.86 15.98 16.39
N LEU A 222 16.09 15.24 15.32
CA LEU A 222 17.44 14.90 14.88
C LEU A 222 18.17 16.12 14.29
N GLU A 223 17.46 17.07 13.67
CA GLU A 223 18.04 18.37 13.28
C GLU A 223 18.49 19.17 14.50
N THR A 224 17.60 19.32 15.49
CA THR A 224 17.91 20.02 16.76
C THR A 224 19.11 19.37 17.47
N MET A 225 19.14 18.05 17.55
CA MET A 225 20.27 17.31 18.12
C MET A 225 21.59 17.61 17.39
N ALA A 226 21.55 17.59 16.04
CA ALA A 226 22.73 17.88 15.25
C ALA A 226 23.26 19.29 15.53
N GLY A 227 22.39 20.30 15.56
CA GLY A 227 22.74 21.67 15.91
C GLY A 227 23.39 21.79 17.29
N VAL A 228 22.81 21.13 18.31
CA VAL A 228 23.37 21.12 19.68
C VAL A 228 24.77 20.49 19.73
N LEU A 229 25.00 19.42 18.97
CA LEU A 229 26.28 18.71 18.97
C LEU A 229 27.37 19.43 18.19
N THR A 230 27.02 20.08 17.07
CA THR A 230 27.98 20.82 16.24
C THR A 230 28.35 22.17 16.86
N ASN A 231 27.37 22.95 17.36
CA ASN A 231 27.61 24.25 17.97
C ASN A 231 28.36 24.15 19.30
N GLY A 232 28.20 23.05 20.04
CA GLY A 232 28.98 22.79 21.26
C GLY A 232 30.46 22.50 21.01
N ARG A 233 30.86 22.26 19.76
CA ARG A 233 32.27 22.05 19.35
C ARG A 233 32.96 23.36 18.99
N ALA A 234 32.20 24.36 18.53
CA ALA A 234 32.75 25.67 18.16
C ALA A 234 33.11 26.55 19.37
N LYS A 235 32.72 26.17 20.59
CA LYS A 235 33.01 26.92 21.83
C LYS A 235 34.08 26.25 22.72
N ARG A 236 34.82 25.29 22.21
CA ARG A 236 36.01 24.69 22.83
C ARG A 236 37.22 24.88 21.89
#